data_806fce130508bb5896a9dd8ee05da439
#
_entry.id   806fce130508bb5896a9dd8ee05da439
#
_cell.length_a   1.000
_cell.length_b   1.000
_cell.length_c   1.000
_cell.angle_alpha   90.00
_cell.angle_beta   90.00
_cell.angle_gamma   90.00
#
_symmetry.space_group_name_H-M   'P 1'
#
loop_
_entity.id
_entity.type
_entity.pdbx_description
1 polymer ?
#
loop_
_entity_poly.entity_id
_entity_poly.type
_entity_poly.pdbx_seq_one_letter_code
_entity_poly.pdbx_strand_id
1 'polypeptide(L)'
;VLDYLSDINAQPDYCIGVSAGACNGVSFVSGQRGRNKRINIEYAGDKRYVSMRNLFRQKSMFGMDFIFNDIPDKLDPFDYEAFAASPIAFVTGVSDVETGKPVYFSKEAIQHDSTVLRASSSIPVFSPIVSFRGGKYLDGGTTDPIPVRKAMTDGCDKVIVVLTRDRNYVKSPEKMRSIYRRMLK
;
A
#
# COMPACT_ATOMS: atom_id res chain seq x y z
N VAL A 1 9.21 -1.34 13.25
CA VAL A 1 9.93 -0.10 12.92
C VAL A 1 9.01 1.10 13.09
N LEU A 2 7.85 1.18 12.41
CA LEU A 2 6.94 2.35 12.52
C LEU A 2 6.45 2.57 13.95
N ASP A 3 6.06 1.51 14.66
CA ASP A 3 5.68 1.62 16.07
C ASP A 3 6.84 2.16 16.94
N TYR A 4 8.09 1.74 16.65
CA TYR A 4 9.25 2.28 17.33
C TYR A 4 9.47 3.77 17.03
N LEU A 5 9.28 4.19 15.77
CA LEU A 5 9.33 5.62 15.42
C LEU A 5 8.27 6.42 16.17
N SER A 6 7.07 5.86 16.34
CA SER A 6 6.03 6.46 17.19
C SER A 6 6.46 6.54 18.67
N ASP A 7 7.08 5.48 19.21
CA ASP A 7 7.52 5.42 20.60
C ASP A 7 8.60 6.48 20.94
N ILE A 8 9.46 6.80 19.98
CA ILE A 8 10.46 7.86 20.13
C ILE A 8 9.98 9.24 19.68
N ASN A 9 8.67 9.38 19.45
CA ASN A 9 8.04 10.62 18.96
C ASN A 9 8.70 11.19 17.69
N ALA A 10 9.13 10.32 16.78
CA ALA A 10 9.63 10.76 15.48
C ALA A 10 8.52 11.46 14.70
N GLN A 11 8.75 12.69 14.28
CA GLN A 11 7.79 13.53 13.55
C GLN A 11 8.36 13.84 12.16
N PRO A 12 8.23 12.92 11.18
CA PRO A 12 8.61 13.23 9.80
C PRO A 12 7.58 14.20 9.20
N ASP A 13 8.02 15.09 8.33
CA ASP A 13 7.11 15.98 7.60
C ASP A 13 6.36 15.24 6.48
N TYR A 14 6.90 14.09 6.03
CA TYR A 14 6.43 13.38 4.86
C TYR A 14 6.56 11.86 5.03
N CYS A 15 5.52 11.14 4.62
CA CYS A 15 5.49 9.68 4.56
C CYS A 15 5.02 9.24 3.17
N ILE A 16 5.79 8.40 2.51
CA ILE A 16 5.42 7.82 1.22
C ILE A 16 5.51 6.30 1.29
N GLY A 17 4.51 5.63 0.74
CA GLY A 17 4.46 4.18 0.72
C GLY A 17 3.84 3.62 -0.55
N VAL A 18 4.15 2.35 -0.81
CA VAL A 18 3.60 1.58 -1.93
C VAL A 18 3.15 0.23 -1.41
N SER A 19 1.97 -0.24 -1.85
CA SER A 19 1.45 -1.57 -1.45
C SER A 19 1.40 -1.73 0.08
N ALA A 20 2.03 -2.75 0.64
CA ALA A 20 2.15 -2.93 2.08
C ALA A 20 2.76 -1.72 2.80
N GLY A 21 3.69 -1.01 2.14
CA GLY A 21 4.29 0.22 2.67
C GLY A 21 3.26 1.35 2.82
N ALA A 22 2.34 1.48 1.89
CA ALA A 22 1.23 2.45 1.98
C ALA A 22 0.26 2.07 3.11
N CYS A 23 -0.15 0.80 3.18
CA CYS A 23 -1.05 0.30 4.23
C CYS A 23 -0.48 0.45 5.65
N ASN A 24 0.84 0.24 5.80
CA ASN A 24 1.51 0.47 7.07
C ASN A 24 1.70 1.98 7.37
N GLY A 25 1.98 2.77 6.33
CA GLY A 25 2.18 4.21 6.44
C GLY A 25 0.93 4.96 6.92
N VAL A 26 -0.26 4.60 6.44
CA VAL A 26 -1.52 5.26 6.88
C VAL A 26 -1.76 5.07 8.38
N SER A 27 -1.48 3.88 8.93
CA SER A 27 -1.63 3.63 10.36
C SER A 27 -0.58 4.39 11.20
N PHE A 28 0.60 4.61 10.66
CA PHE A 28 1.62 5.45 11.29
C PHE A 28 1.20 6.93 11.29
N VAL A 29 0.75 7.43 10.15
CA VAL A 29 0.32 8.83 9.99
C VAL A 29 -0.92 9.15 10.82
N SER A 30 -1.84 8.21 11.00
CA SER A 30 -3.02 8.38 11.88
C SER A 30 -2.70 8.20 13.38
N GLY A 31 -1.45 7.90 13.74
CA GLY A 31 -1.06 7.67 15.13
C GLY A 31 -1.59 6.35 15.72
N GLN A 32 -2.15 5.46 14.93
CA GLN A 32 -2.72 4.19 15.38
C GLN A 32 -1.64 3.14 15.65
N ARG A 33 -0.87 3.36 16.72
CA ARG A 33 0.20 2.46 17.15
C ARG A 33 -0.32 1.03 17.36
N GLY A 34 0.46 0.05 16.92
CA GLY A 34 0.16 -1.37 17.03
C GLY A 34 -0.85 -1.89 16.00
N ARG A 35 -1.58 -1.03 15.27
CA ARG A 35 -2.55 -1.43 14.26
C ARG A 35 -1.90 -2.28 13.17
N ASN A 36 -0.73 -1.88 12.69
CA ASN A 36 0.05 -2.63 11.70
C ASN A 36 0.40 -4.05 12.18
N LYS A 37 0.76 -4.20 13.47
CA LYS A 37 1.04 -5.51 14.06
C LYS A 37 -0.21 -6.38 14.06
N ARG A 38 -1.35 -5.87 14.51
CA ARG A 38 -2.63 -6.61 14.52
C ARG A 38 -2.99 -7.06 13.11
N ILE A 39 -2.99 -6.16 12.14
CA ILE A 39 -3.36 -6.50 10.76
C ILE A 39 -2.42 -7.53 10.14
N ASN A 40 -1.11 -7.37 10.28
CA ASN A 40 -0.14 -8.23 9.61
C ASN A 40 0.11 -9.57 10.34
N ILE A 41 -0.26 -9.71 11.60
CA ILE A 41 -0.02 -10.93 12.39
C ILE A 41 -1.34 -11.63 12.73
N GLU A 42 -2.30 -10.91 13.30
CA GLU A 42 -3.53 -11.53 13.80
C GLU A 42 -4.50 -11.85 12.64
N TYR A 43 -4.72 -10.91 11.73
CA TYR A 43 -5.59 -11.13 10.58
C TYR A 43 -4.95 -11.91 9.43
N ALA A 44 -3.61 -11.94 9.32
CA ALA A 44 -2.94 -12.71 8.26
C ALA A 44 -3.22 -14.23 8.34
N GLY A 45 -3.55 -14.74 9.53
CA GLY A 45 -3.99 -16.13 9.75
C GLY A 45 -5.44 -16.41 9.33
N ASP A 46 -6.24 -15.40 9.06
CA ASP A 46 -7.63 -15.55 8.64
C ASP A 46 -7.72 -15.96 7.16
N LYS A 47 -8.52 -17.00 6.88
CA LYS A 47 -8.74 -17.49 5.50
C LYS A 47 -9.39 -16.45 4.58
N ARG A 48 -9.99 -15.40 5.16
CA ARG A 48 -10.51 -14.23 4.40
C ARG A 48 -9.40 -13.31 3.93
N TYR A 49 -8.26 -13.28 4.62
CA TYR A 49 -7.12 -12.43 4.26
C TYR A 49 -6.38 -12.96 3.02
N VAL A 50 -5.98 -14.24 3.04
CA VAL A 50 -5.32 -14.91 1.88
C VAL A 50 -5.87 -16.34 1.76
N SER A 51 -6.43 -16.68 0.61
CA SER A 51 -6.85 -18.04 0.32
C SER A 51 -7.08 -18.30 -1.16
N MET A 52 -6.97 -19.58 -1.56
CA MET A 52 -7.40 -20.03 -2.90
C MET A 52 -8.89 -19.77 -3.15
N ARG A 53 -9.73 -19.78 -2.11
CA ARG A 53 -11.15 -19.43 -2.22
C ARG A 53 -11.35 -17.98 -2.70
N ASN A 54 -10.51 -17.04 -2.23
CA ASN A 54 -10.56 -15.66 -2.69
C ASN A 54 -10.25 -15.57 -4.18
N LEU A 55 -9.28 -16.35 -4.67
CA LEU A 55 -8.93 -16.36 -6.09
C LEU A 55 -10.14 -16.75 -6.96
N PHE A 56 -10.91 -17.76 -6.57
CA PHE A 56 -12.11 -18.17 -7.32
C PHE A 56 -13.26 -17.18 -7.20
N ARG A 57 -13.44 -16.51 -6.06
CA ARG A 57 -14.58 -15.61 -5.80
C ARG A 57 -14.33 -14.17 -6.24
N GLN A 58 -13.13 -13.65 -6.05
CA GLN A 58 -12.78 -12.24 -6.23
C GLN A 58 -11.70 -12.04 -7.29
N LYS A 59 -11.26 -13.11 -7.98
CA LYS A 59 -10.10 -13.08 -8.90
C LYS A 59 -8.83 -12.51 -8.25
N SER A 60 -8.71 -12.67 -6.94
CA SER A 60 -7.57 -12.24 -6.14
C SER A 60 -7.26 -13.29 -5.08
N MET A 61 -6.00 -13.62 -4.86
CA MET A 61 -5.59 -14.45 -3.72
C MET A 61 -5.81 -13.73 -2.40
N PHE A 62 -5.69 -12.39 -2.41
CA PHE A 62 -5.96 -11.56 -1.26
C PHE A 62 -7.46 -11.25 -1.19
N GLY A 63 -8.02 -11.30 0.01
CA GLY A 63 -9.39 -10.87 0.27
C GLY A 63 -9.49 -9.35 0.26
N MET A 64 -9.48 -8.75 -0.92
CA MET A 64 -9.43 -7.30 -1.09
C MET A 64 -10.56 -6.58 -0.34
N ASP A 65 -11.78 -7.16 -0.34
CA ASP A 65 -12.90 -6.59 0.41
C ASP A 65 -12.73 -6.77 1.92
N PHE A 66 -12.16 -7.88 2.36
CA PHE A 66 -11.85 -8.10 3.76
C PHE A 66 -10.79 -7.11 4.27
N ILE A 67 -9.72 -6.91 3.49
CA ILE A 67 -8.57 -6.06 3.88
C ILE A 67 -8.94 -4.57 3.84
N PHE A 68 -9.69 -4.14 2.82
CA PHE A 68 -9.91 -2.72 2.55
C PHE A 68 -11.30 -2.21 2.94
N ASN A 69 -12.22 -3.10 3.34
CA ASN A 69 -13.54 -2.74 3.85
C ASN A 69 -13.78 -3.33 5.24
N ASP A 70 -13.80 -4.68 5.39
CA ASP A 70 -14.21 -5.27 6.69
C ASP A 70 -13.24 -4.94 7.83
N ILE A 71 -11.92 -4.95 7.60
CA ILE A 71 -10.94 -4.60 8.63
C ILE A 71 -11.07 -3.12 9.01
N PRO A 72 -10.92 -2.15 8.08
CA PRO A 72 -10.89 -0.73 8.44
C PRO A 72 -12.26 -0.19 8.88
N ASP A 73 -13.37 -0.81 8.49
CA ASP A 73 -14.69 -0.30 8.82
C ASP A 73 -15.29 -0.96 10.08
N LYS A 74 -14.87 -2.20 10.43
CA LYS A 74 -15.56 -3.00 11.45
C LYS A 74 -14.64 -3.68 12.46
N LEU A 75 -13.54 -4.31 12.01
CA LEU A 75 -12.75 -5.22 12.85
C LEU A 75 -11.61 -4.49 13.58
N ASP A 76 -10.94 -3.59 12.91
CA ASP A 76 -9.89 -2.72 13.44
C ASP A 76 -10.05 -1.34 12.77
N PRO A 77 -11.03 -0.52 13.26
CA PRO A 77 -11.44 0.70 12.59
C PRO A 77 -10.27 1.64 12.33
N PHE A 78 -10.24 2.16 11.09
CA PHE A 78 -9.25 3.15 10.70
C PHE A 78 -9.73 4.55 11.09
N ASP A 79 -8.87 5.29 11.77
CA ASP A 79 -9.16 6.66 12.18
C ASP A 79 -8.88 7.65 11.04
N TYR A 80 -9.86 7.85 10.18
CA TYR A 80 -9.79 8.78 9.06
C TYR A 80 -9.64 10.23 9.53
N GLU A 81 -10.22 10.59 10.68
CA GLU A 81 -10.14 11.95 11.22
C GLU A 81 -8.73 12.25 11.71
N ALA A 82 -8.14 11.37 12.52
CA ALA A 82 -6.75 11.50 12.96
C ALA A 82 -5.78 11.48 11.78
N PHE A 83 -6.02 10.63 10.78
CA PHE A 83 -5.22 10.61 9.57
C PHE A 83 -5.28 11.94 8.81
N ALA A 84 -6.47 12.49 8.61
CA ALA A 84 -6.66 13.78 7.92
C ALA A 84 -6.03 14.94 8.69
N ALA A 85 -6.19 14.95 10.02
CA ALA A 85 -5.68 16.00 10.91
C ALA A 85 -4.16 15.94 11.14
N SER A 86 -3.52 14.79 10.85
CA SER A 86 -2.08 14.64 11.03
C SER A 86 -1.29 15.69 10.24
N PRO A 87 -0.25 16.32 10.80
CA PRO A 87 0.60 17.24 10.07
C PRO A 87 1.49 16.55 9.03
N ILE A 88 1.66 15.23 9.12
CA ILE A 88 2.49 14.46 8.22
C ILE A 88 1.83 14.39 6.85
N ALA A 89 2.47 14.91 5.81
CA ALA A 89 2.03 14.71 4.44
C ALA A 89 2.14 13.22 4.07
N PHE A 90 1.10 12.66 3.45
CA PHE A 90 1.10 11.27 3.04
C PHE A 90 0.92 11.14 1.54
N VAL A 91 1.73 10.24 0.93
CA VAL A 91 1.63 9.91 -0.49
C VAL A 91 1.65 8.40 -0.69
N THR A 92 0.82 7.90 -1.59
CA THR A 92 0.83 6.50 -2.03
C THR A 92 1.05 6.38 -3.53
N GLY A 93 1.90 5.43 -3.94
CA GLY A 93 2.20 5.15 -5.33
C GLY A 93 1.36 4.00 -5.88
N VAL A 94 0.91 4.14 -7.12
CA VAL A 94 0.23 3.13 -7.93
C VAL A 94 0.88 3.05 -9.30
N SER A 95 0.61 1.98 -10.05
CA SER A 95 1.02 1.84 -11.45
C SER A 95 -0.16 2.09 -12.36
N ASP A 96 -0.06 3.07 -13.23
CA ASP A 96 -1.07 3.34 -14.24
C ASP A 96 -1.02 2.26 -15.34
N VAL A 97 -2.15 1.62 -15.63
CA VAL A 97 -2.22 0.49 -16.56
C VAL A 97 -2.08 0.92 -18.01
N GLU A 98 -2.50 2.13 -18.35
CA GLU A 98 -2.51 2.62 -19.72
C GLU A 98 -1.13 3.14 -20.13
N THR A 99 -0.46 3.84 -19.23
CA THR A 99 0.84 4.46 -19.52
C THR A 99 2.04 3.61 -19.07
N GLY A 100 1.82 2.65 -18.15
CA GLY A 100 2.89 1.87 -17.53
C GLY A 100 3.81 2.72 -16.65
N LYS A 101 3.36 3.89 -16.18
CA LYS A 101 4.14 4.81 -15.35
C LYS A 101 3.64 4.83 -13.92
N PRO A 102 4.49 5.20 -12.94
CA PRO A 102 4.04 5.43 -11.58
C PRO A 102 3.16 6.70 -11.52
N VAL A 103 2.08 6.61 -10.75
CA VAL A 103 1.20 7.72 -10.39
C VAL A 103 1.14 7.79 -8.87
N TYR A 104 1.10 8.99 -8.32
CA TYR A 104 1.12 9.21 -6.88
C TYR A 104 -0.11 10.00 -6.46
N PHE A 105 -0.73 9.53 -5.39
CA PHE A 105 -1.90 10.15 -4.77
C PHE A 105 -1.54 10.62 -3.37
N SER A 106 -1.91 11.85 -3.07
CA SER A 106 -1.73 12.45 -1.76
C SER A 106 -2.82 12.01 -0.77
N LYS A 107 -2.70 12.46 0.46
CA LYS A 107 -3.59 12.17 1.58
C LYS A 107 -5.07 12.37 1.25
N GLU A 108 -5.40 13.39 0.47
CA GLU A 108 -6.76 13.77 0.08
C GLU A 108 -7.46 12.70 -0.79
N ALA A 109 -6.71 11.75 -1.32
CA ALA A 109 -7.27 10.61 -2.04
C ALA A 109 -7.80 9.50 -1.12
N ILE A 110 -7.55 9.59 0.20
CA ILE A 110 -7.88 8.57 1.21
C ILE A 110 -8.94 9.10 2.19
N GLN A 111 -9.87 9.89 1.71
CA GLN A 111 -10.97 10.44 2.53
C GLN A 111 -12.11 9.43 2.58
N HIS A 112 -12.26 8.72 3.71
CA HIS A 112 -13.32 7.72 3.94
C HIS A 112 -13.39 6.60 2.90
N ASP A 113 -12.32 6.40 2.12
CA ASP A 113 -12.25 5.42 1.06
C ASP A 113 -10.84 4.85 0.91
N SER A 114 -10.73 3.55 1.05
CA SER A 114 -9.48 2.80 0.89
C SER A 114 -9.16 2.42 -0.57
N THR A 115 -9.91 2.92 -1.56
CA THR A 115 -9.79 2.49 -2.96
C THR A 115 -8.39 2.71 -3.52
N VAL A 116 -7.74 3.84 -3.22
CA VAL A 116 -6.37 4.08 -3.69
C VAL A 116 -5.33 3.18 -3.03
N LEU A 117 -5.53 2.83 -1.75
CA LEU A 117 -4.68 1.86 -1.05
C LEU A 117 -4.89 0.44 -1.62
N ARG A 118 -6.13 0.10 -1.94
CA ARG A 118 -6.49 -1.13 -2.64
C ARG A 118 -5.81 -1.19 -4.02
N ALA A 119 -5.81 -0.09 -4.78
CA ALA A 119 -5.11 0.02 -6.05
C ALA A 119 -3.59 -0.19 -5.88
N SER A 120 -2.99 0.51 -4.90
CA SER A 120 -1.57 0.39 -4.57
C SER A 120 -1.15 -1.04 -4.18
N SER A 121 -2.10 -1.86 -3.72
CA SER A 121 -1.88 -3.25 -3.28
C SER A 121 -2.43 -4.30 -4.26
N SER A 122 -2.92 -3.89 -5.44
CA SER A 122 -3.47 -4.79 -6.45
C SER A 122 -2.36 -5.40 -7.31
N ILE A 123 -1.75 -6.48 -6.81
CA ILE A 123 -0.65 -7.17 -7.49
C ILE A 123 -1.13 -7.71 -8.85
N PRO A 124 -0.44 -7.40 -9.96
CA PRO A 124 -0.78 -7.93 -11.29
C PRO A 124 -0.95 -9.44 -11.27
N VAL A 125 -1.94 -9.97 -12.00
CA VAL A 125 -2.28 -11.40 -12.06
C VAL A 125 -3.01 -11.92 -10.82
N PHE A 126 -2.65 -11.44 -9.63
CA PHE A 126 -3.21 -11.92 -8.36
C PHE A 126 -4.32 -11.05 -7.80
N SER A 127 -4.58 -9.89 -8.42
CA SER A 127 -5.63 -8.97 -8.02
C SER A 127 -6.21 -8.24 -9.23
N PRO A 128 -7.48 -7.82 -9.18
CA PRO A 128 -8.10 -7.09 -10.28
C PRO A 128 -7.52 -5.68 -10.41
N ILE A 129 -7.62 -5.13 -11.61
CA ILE A 129 -7.37 -3.72 -11.88
C ILE A 129 -8.39 -2.88 -11.11
N VAL A 130 -7.94 -1.81 -10.49
CA VAL A 130 -8.78 -0.89 -9.73
C VAL A 130 -8.99 0.40 -10.52
N SER A 131 -10.25 0.78 -10.73
CA SER A 131 -10.61 2.06 -11.33
C SER A 131 -10.77 3.12 -10.23
N PHE A 132 -10.10 4.27 -10.39
CA PHE A 132 -10.16 5.37 -9.45
C PHE A 132 -9.95 6.71 -10.17
N ARG A 133 -10.82 7.70 -9.92
CA ARG A 133 -10.73 9.05 -10.51
C ARG A 133 -10.47 9.05 -12.02
N GLY A 134 -11.15 8.16 -12.76
CA GLY A 134 -11.05 8.07 -14.22
C GLY A 134 -9.84 7.28 -14.77
N GLY A 135 -8.89 6.87 -13.93
CA GLY A 135 -7.76 6.02 -14.30
C GLY A 135 -7.95 4.55 -13.89
N LYS A 136 -7.06 3.70 -14.37
CA LYS A 136 -6.98 2.27 -14.06
C LYS A 136 -5.61 1.94 -13.48
N TYR A 137 -5.59 1.35 -12.30
CA TYR A 137 -4.36 1.19 -11.54
C TYR A 137 -4.16 -0.22 -11.03
N LEU A 138 -2.89 -0.56 -10.86
CA LEU A 138 -2.38 -1.76 -10.21
C LEU A 138 -1.33 -1.38 -9.15
N ASP A 139 -0.79 -2.39 -8.46
CA ASP A 139 0.23 -2.25 -7.42
C ASP A 139 1.41 -1.37 -7.90
N GLY A 140 1.68 -0.33 -7.13
CA GLY A 140 2.75 0.62 -7.42
C GLY A 140 4.15 -0.01 -7.42
N GLY A 141 4.33 -1.15 -6.76
CA GLY A 141 5.57 -1.92 -6.79
C GLY A 141 5.95 -2.46 -8.18
N THR A 142 5.03 -2.40 -9.15
CA THR A 142 5.30 -2.73 -10.55
C THR A 142 6.17 -1.68 -11.23
N THR A 143 6.01 -0.41 -10.89
CA THR A 143 6.69 0.71 -11.54
C THR A 143 7.70 1.42 -10.62
N ASP A 144 7.35 1.66 -9.36
CA ASP A 144 8.24 2.30 -8.37
C ASP A 144 8.03 1.71 -6.97
N PRO A 145 8.67 0.58 -6.65
CA PRO A 145 8.46 -0.14 -5.39
C PRO A 145 8.99 0.58 -4.14
N ILE A 146 10.00 1.45 -4.30
CA ILE A 146 10.64 2.20 -3.21
C ILE A 146 10.83 3.64 -3.69
N PRO A 147 9.82 4.52 -3.52
CA PRO A 147 9.73 5.81 -4.19
C PRO A 147 10.62 6.90 -3.57
N VAL A 148 11.91 6.61 -3.36
CA VAL A 148 12.88 7.56 -2.79
C VAL A 148 13.05 8.78 -3.68
N ARG A 149 13.09 8.58 -5.01
CA ARG A 149 13.23 9.71 -5.96
C ARG A 149 12.03 10.65 -5.88
N LYS A 150 10.84 10.10 -5.72
CA LYS A 150 9.62 10.92 -5.54
C LYS A 150 9.70 11.76 -4.27
N ALA A 151 10.09 11.16 -3.13
CA ALA A 151 10.28 11.89 -1.89
C ALA A 151 11.28 13.05 -2.04
N MET A 152 12.43 12.80 -2.69
CA MET A 152 13.42 13.85 -2.94
C MET A 152 12.88 14.94 -3.87
N THR A 153 12.13 14.58 -4.91
CA THR A 153 11.51 15.55 -5.84
C THR A 153 10.44 16.39 -5.14
N ASP A 154 9.76 15.82 -4.14
CA ASP A 154 8.77 16.53 -3.33
C ASP A 154 9.40 17.42 -2.24
N GLY A 155 10.74 17.49 -2.18
CA GLY A 155 11.47 18.42 -1.32
C GLY A 155 12.03 17.81 -0.03
N CYS A 156 12.06 16.49 0.12
CA CYS A 156 12.68 15.86 1.28
C CYS A 156 14.21 15.89 1.21
N ASP A 157 14.87 16.56 2.15
CA ASP A 157 16.34 16.62 2.26
C ASP A 157 16.94 15.37 2.91
N LYS A 158 16.16 14.69 3.77
CA LYS A 158 16.56 13.47 4.48
C LYS A 158 15.49 12.41 4.32
N VAL A 159 15.90 11.18 4.04
CA VAL A 159 14.97 10.06 3.82
C VAL A 159 15.36 8.87 4.69
N ILE A 160 14.39 8.36 5.44
CA ILE A 160 14.49 7.07 6.12
C ILE A 160 13.80 6.03 5.26
N VAL A 161 14.52 5.02 4.81
CA VAL A 161 13.97 3.93 4.01
C VAL A 161 13.79 2.68 4.89
N VAL A 162 12.53 2.27 5.07
CA VAL A 162 12.19 1.04 5.79
C VAL A 162 12.11 -0.11 4.79
N LEU A 163 13.08 -1.01 4.81
CA LEU A 163 13.16 -2.15 3.92
C LEU A 163 12.56 -3.40 4.57
N THR A 164 11.91 -4.25 3.75
CA THR A 164 11.37 -5.55 4.16
C THR A 164 12.35 -6.70 3.88
N ARG A 165 13.47 -6.40 3.24
CA ARG A 165 14.56 -7.33 2.91
C ARG A 165 15.87 -6.83 3.49
N ASP A 166 16.79 -7.74 3.66
CA ASP A 166 18.13 -7.44 4.09
C ASP A 166 18.87 -6.56 3.07
N ARG A 167 19.92 -5.86 3.53
CA ARG A 167 20.67 -4.88 2.73
C ARG A 167 21.32 -5.48 1.49
N ASN A 168 21.67 -6.77 1.52
CA ASN A 168 22.36 -7.47 0.45
C ASN A 168 21.38 -8.18 -0.51
N TYR A 169 20.07 -8.04 -0.27
CA TYR A 169 19.09 -8.67 -1.13
C TYR A 169 19.10 -8.06 -2.54
N VAL A 170 19.36 -8.92 -3.52
CA VAL A 170 19.26 -8.58 -4.94
C VAL A 170 18.02 -9.28 -5.51
N LYS A 171 17.09 -8.50 -6.04
CA LYS A 171 15.89 -9.04 -6.66
C LYS A 171 16.27 -9.83 -7.91
N SER A 172 15.95 -11.13 -7.92
CA SER A 172 16.10 -11.94 -9.13
C SER A 172 15.16 -11.48 -10.24
N PRO A 173 15.50 -11.70 -11.53
CA PRO A 173 14.60 -11.40 -12.64
C PRO A 173 13.25 -12.08 -12.48
N GLU A 174 12.18 -11.39 -12.86
CA GLU A 174 10.81 -11.87 -12.74
C GLU A 174 10.58 -13.08 -13.65
N LYS A 175 10.37 -14.25 -13.06
CA LYS A 175 10.17 -15.52 -13.79
C LYS A 175 8.84 -15.57 -14.55
N MET A 176 7.85 -14.75 -14.16
CA MET A 176 6.51 -14.75 -14.75
C MET A 176 6.29 -13.63 -15.79
N ARG A 177 7.36 -12.99 -16.26
CA ARG A 177 7.29 -11.86 -17.20
C ARG A 177 6.48 -12.17 -18.48
N SER A 178 6.56 -13.40 -19.00
CA SER A 178 5.80 -13.83 -20.16
C SER A 178 4.30 -13.94 -19.88
N ILE A 179 3.92 -14.36 -18.67
CA ILE A 179 2.52 -14.46 -18.22
C ILE A 179 1.95 -13.06 -18.04
N TYR A 180 2.67 -12.16 -17.35
CA TYR A 180 2.28 -10.76 -17.22
C TYR A 180 2.04 -10.09 -18.58
N ARG A 181 2.97 -10.31 -19.54
CA ARG A 181 2.86 -9.76 -20.88
C ARG A 181 1.64 -10.27 -21.68
N ARG A 182 1.18 -11.50 -21.39
CA ARG A 182 0.00 -12.10 -22.04
C ARG A 182 -1.32 -11.65 -21.41
N MET A 183 -1.32 -11.34 -20.10
CA MET A 183 -2.53 -10.98 -19.35
C MET A 183 -2.82 -9.47 -19.38
N LEU A 184 -1.82 -8.64 -19.68
CA LEU A 184 -1.95 -7.19 -19.79
C LEU A 184 -2.10 -6.70 -21.25
N LYS A 185 -2.29 -7.63 -22.21
CA LYS A 185 -2.74 -7.37 -23.58
C LYS A 185 -4.25 -7.52 -23.68
#